data_8a1c37493d79dd86a0f727de64ac687b
#
_entry.id   8a1c37493d79dd86a0f727de64ac687b
#
_cell.length_a   1.000
_cell.length_b   1.000
_cell.length_c   1.000
_cell.angle_alpha   90.00
_cell.angle_beta   90.00
_cell.angle_gamma   90.00
#
_symmetry.space_group_name_H-M   'P 1'
#
loop_
_entity.id
_entity.type
_entity.pdbx_description
1 polymer ?
#
loop_
_entity_poly.entity_id
_entity_poly.type
_entity_poly.pdbx_seq_one_letter_code
_entity_poly.pdbx_strand_id
1 'polypeptide(L)'
;MLFFITGANGVGKTACLAALARQLPDFEVHDFADLGVPENPDARWRQETTELWLQTYIERHQPQGRHVIVSGEAIFGEILCSPSIEKVDAFHACLLDCDDVTRVDRLRARRTYGPNMQILCWAAFLRVHAVDPSWCPEVIQTSEPSIMRWKQWTQRQRGDAVWRQEVIETSRLTLEELAGEIAKWVRAKIGG
;
A
#
# COMPACT_ATOMS: atom_id res chain seq x y z
N MET A 1 -15.15 5.02 -1.15
CA MET A 1 -13.88 4.72 -1.84
C MET A 1 -12.86 4.19 -0.86
N LEU A 2 -12.07 3.22 -1.28
CA LEU A 2 -10.98 2.62 -0.50
C LEU A 2 -9.62 3.08 -1.05
N PHE A 3 -8.74 3.56 -0.18
CA PHE A 3 -7.39 4.03 -0.53
C PHE A 3 -6.34 3.16 0.14
N PHE A 4 -5.37 2.68 -0.62
CA PHE A 4 -4.20 1.99 -0.09
C PHE A 4 -2.96 2.88 -0.20
N ILE A 5 -2.24 3.03 0.90
CA ILE A 5 -0.94 3.70 0.97
C ILE A 5 0.11 2.62 1.21
N THR A 6 0.93 2.36 0.19
CA THR A 6 1.92 1.28 0.20
C THR A 6 3.34 1.82 0.25
N GLY A 7 4.32 0.96 0.36
CA GLY A 7 5.73 1.37 0.30
C GLY A 7 6.63 0.51 1.20
N ALA A 8 7.91 0.52 0.92
CA ALA A 8 8.90 -0.20 1.72
C ALA A 8 9.07 0.41 3.12
N ASN A 9 9.76 -0.30 3.99
CA ASN A 9 10.09 0.23 5.32
C ASN A 9 10.95 1.49 5.23
N GLY A 10 10.69 2.46 6.11
CA GLY A 10 11.44 3.72 6.16
C GLY A 10 10.82 4.90 5.39
N VAL A 11 9.75 4.70 4.60
CA VAL A 11 9.11 5.78 3.82
C VAL A 11 8.18 6.69 4.63
N GLY A 12 7.79 6.30 5.85
CA GLY A 12 6.94 7.14 6.71
C GLY A 12 5.48 6.71 6.82
N LYS A 13 5.06 5.55 6.28
CA LYS A 13 3.67 5.06 6.31
C LYS A 13 2.98 5.24 7.66
N THR A 14 3.37 4.48 8.65
CA THR A 14 2.77 4.52 10.00
C THR A 14 2.99 5.85 10.70
N ALA A 15 4.15 6.50 10.47
CA ALA A 15 4.50 7.75 11.14
C ALA A 15 3.61 8.94 10.74
N CYS A 16 3.07 8.96 9.51
CA CYS A 16 2.21 10.05 9.04
C CYS A 16 0.72 9.87 9.35
N LEU A 17 0.28 8.69 9.85
CA LEU A 17 -1.15 8.38 10.03
C LEU A 17 -1.88 9.39 10.90
N ALA A 18 -1.29 9.79 12.04
CA ALA A 18 -1.91 10.76 12.95
C ALA A 18 -2.07 12.15 12.29
N ALA A 19 -1.09 12.58 11.49
CA ALA A 19 -1.17 13.82 10.74
C ALA A 19 -2.22 13.72 9.63
N LEU A 20 -2.27 12.59 8.94
CA LEU A 20 -3.23 12.32 7.87
C LEU A 20 -4.68 12.32 8.40
N ALA A 21 -4.94 11.67 9.52
CA ALA A 21 -6.26 11.66 10.15
C ALA A 21 -6.74 13.09 10.54
N ARG A 22 -5.82 13.96 11.00
CA ARG A 22 -6.16 15.37 11.26
C ARG A 22 -6.51 16.14 9.98
N GLN A 23 -5.84 15.84 8.87
CA GLN A 23 -6.06 16.53 7.60
C GLN A 23 -7.28 16.00 6.82
N LEU A 24 -7.70 14.77 7.11
CA LEU A 24 -8.85 14.11 6.48
C LEU A 24 -9.83 13.62 7.57
N PRO A 25 -10.50 14.54 8.30
CA PRO A 25 -11.35 14.17 9.44
C PRO A 25 -12.60 13.36 9.05
N ASP A 26 -13.00 13.41 7.78
CA ASP A 26 -14.15 12.66 7.24
C ASP A 26 -13.77 11.25 6.75
N PHE A 27 -12.50 10.85 6.91
CA PHE A 27 -11.98 9.55 6.51
C PHE A 27 -11.66 8.68 7.72
N GLU A 28 -11.87 7.40 7.56
CA GLU A 28 -11.32 6.41 8.49
C GLU A 28 -9.89 6.04 8.04
N VAL A 29 -8.92 6.29 8.91
CA VAL A 29 -7.49 6.08 8.61
C VAL A 29 -6.96 4.95 9.50
N HIS A 30 -6.48 3.89 8.87
CA HIS A 30 -6.03 2.67 9.53
C HIS A 30 -4.59 2.31 9.17
N ASP A 31 -3.88 1.71 10.12
CA ASP A 31 -2.69 0.93 9.82
C ASP A 31 -3.12 -0.46 9.31
N PHE A 32 -2.42 -0.96 8.30
CA PHE A 32 -2.65 -2.32 7.77
C PHE A 32 -2.59 -3.38 8.87
N ALA A 33 -1.76 -3.15 9.86
CA ALA A 33 -1.55 -4.00 11.02
C ALA A 33 -2.69 -3.99 12.05
N ASP A 34 -3.68 -3.10 11.94
CA ASP A 34 -4.80 -3.00 12.90
C ASP A 34 -5.66 -4.28 12.94
N LEU A 35 -5.64 -5.10 11.89
CA LEU A 35 -6.30 -6.41 11.85
C LEU A 35 -5.49 -7.55 12.50
N GLY A 36 -4.33 -7.22 13.07
CA GLY A 36 -3.44 -8.16 13.73
C GLY A 36 -2.23 -8.55 12.89
N VAL A 37 -1.10 -8.74 13.57
CA VAL A 37 0.16 -9.19 12.98
C VAL A 37 0.61 -10.46 13.70
N PRO A 38 0.86 -11.57 13.00
CA PRO A 38 1.38 -12.78 13.61
C PRO A 38 2.85 -12.59 14.03
N GLU A 39 3.35 -13.49 14.84
CA GLU A 39 4.75 -13.46 15.30
C GLU A 39 5.75 -13.47 14.12
N ASN A 40 5.43 -14.22 13.06
CA ASN A 40 6.24 -14.32 11.86
C ASN A 40 5.39 -13.98 10.63
N PRO A 41 5.21 -12.68 10.31
CA PRO A 41 4.41 -12.24 9.17
C PRO A 41 5.10 -12.64 7.85
N ASP A 42 4.34 -13.27 6.97
CA ASP A 42 4.78 -13.76 5.67
C ASP A 42 3.91 -13.23 4.51
N ALA A 43 4.16 -13.72 3.31
CA ALA A 43 3.39 -13.37 2.13
C ALA A 43 1.92 -13.78 2.25
N ARG A 44 1.64 -14.92 2.86
CA ARG A 44 0.29 -15.44 3.05
C ARG A 44 -0.51 -14.52 4.00
N TRP A 45 0.06 -14.18 5.15
CA TRP A 45 -0.57 -13.22 6.06
C TRP A 45 -0.87 -11.89 5.35
N ARG A 46 0.06 -11.37 4.57
CA ARG A 46 -0.15 -10.11 3.83
C ARG A 46 -1.31 -10.22 2.84
N GLN A 47 -1.39 -11.32 2.10
CA GLN A 47 -2.45 -11.57 1.12
C GLN A 47 -3.81 -11.71 1.80
N GLU A 48 -3.89 -12.52 2.85
CA GLU A 48 -5.11 -12.72 3.63
C GLU A 48 -5.58 -11.42 4.32
N THR A 49 -4.65 -10.62 4.84
CA THR A 49 -4.96 -9.32 5.45
C THR A 49 -5.40 -8.31 4.40
N THR A 50 -4.82 -8.31 3.19
CA THR A 50 -5.29 -7.46 2.08
C THR A 50 -6.74 -7.79 1.72
N GLU A 51 -7.06 -9.05 1.57
CA GLU A 51 -8.44 -9.51 1.31
C GLU A 51 -9.38 -9.14 2.46
N LEU A 52 -8.94 -9.30 3.71
CA LEU A 52 -9.75 -8.97 4.88
C LEU A 52 -10.06 -7.46 4.97
N TRP A 53 -9.12 -6.59 4.58
CA TRP A 53 -9.37 -5.15 4.46
C TRP A 53 -10.41 -4.83 3.40
N LEU A 54 -10.38 -5.51 2.24
CA LEU A 54 -11.40 -5.35 1.19
C LEU A 54 -12.77 -5.80 1.69
N GLN A 55 -12.87 -6.96 2.35
CA GLN A 55 -14.12 -7.44 2.93
C GLN A 55 -14.65 -6.50 4.01
N THR A 56 -13.80 -6.03 4.90
CA THR A 56 -14.16 -5.06 5.95
C THR A 56 -14.72 -3.77 5.34
N TYR A 57 -14.08 -3.27 4.29
CA TYR A 57 -14.56 -2.09 3.57
C TYR A 57 -15.95 -2.34 2.94
N ILE A 58 -16.11 -3.44 2.20
CA ILE A 58 -17.37 -3.80 1.52
C ILE A 58 -18.52 -3.94 2.52
N GLU A 59 -18.28 -4.59 3.65
CA GLU A 59 -19.33 -4.91 4.61
C GLU A 59 -19.70 -3.74 5.52
N ARG A 60 -18.71 -2.92 5.94
CA ARG A 60 -18.92 -1.92 6.98
C ARG A 60 -18.93 -0.48 6.49
N HIS A 61 -18.15 -0.16 5.47
CA HIS A 61 -17.91 1.23 5.08
C HIS A 61 -18.59 1.61 3.77
N GLN A 62 -18.51 0.75 2.77
CA GLN A 62 -19.09 0.99 1.44
C GLN A 62 -20.61 1.23 1.49
N PRO A 63 -21.42 0.45 2.25
CA PRO A 63 -22.87 0.69 2.33
C PRO A 63 -23.25 2.03 2.97
N GLN A 64 -22.32 2.62 3.73
CA GLN A 64 -22.49 3.92 4.38
C GLN A 64 -21.88 5.08 3.56
N GLY A 65 -21.32 4.80 2.38
CA GLY A 65 -20.63 5.77 1.56
C GLY A 65 -19.33 6.32 2.18
N ARG A 66 -18.75 5.63 3.17
CA ARG A 66 -17.55 6.10 3.87
C ARG A 66 -16.30 5.90 3.04
N HIS A 67 -15.35 6.80 3.23
CA HIS A 67 -14.01 6.72 2.67
C HIS A 67 -13.04 6.14 3.69
N VAL A 68 -12.23 5.17 3.27
CA VAL A 68 -11.27 4.47 4.13
C VAL A 68 -9.88 4.54 3.53
N ILE A 69 -8.90 4.81 4.37
CA ILE A 69 -7.47 4.76 4.03
C ILE A 69 -6.82 3.64 4.84
N VAL A 70 -6.16 2.72 4.15
CA VAL A 70 -5.36 1.65 4.76
C VAL A 70 -3.90 1.85 4.35
N SER A 71 -3.03 2.07 5.33
CA SER A 71 -1.61 2.32 5.11
C SER A 71 -0.75 1.18 5.63
N GLY A 72 0.05 0.55 4.78
CA GLY A 72 0.93 -0.52 5.24
C GLY A 72 1.52 -1.40 4.16
N GLU A 73 1.42 -2.72 4.35
CA GLU A 73 2.18 -3.72 3.61
C GLU A 73 1.48 -4.23 2.34
N ALA A 74 0.26 -3.78 2.04
CA ALA A 74 -0.44 -4.19 0.82
C ALA A 74 0.40 -3.91 -0.43
N ILE A 75 0.35 -4.80 -1.41
CA ILE A 75 1.05 -4.66 -2.69
C ILE A 75 0.01 -4.50 -3.79
N PHE A 76 0.24 -3.58 -4.72
CA PHE A 76 -0.76 -3.23 -5.74
C PHE A 76 -1.26 -4.45 -6.53
N GLY A 77 -0.34 -5.33 -6.96
CA GLY A 77 -0.71 -6.57 -7.64
C GLY A 77 -1.55 -7.51 -6.79
N GLU A 78 -1.30 -7.60 -5.48
CA GLU A 78 -2.11 -8.40 -4.56
C GLU A 78 -3.50 -7.80 -4.37
N ILE A 79 -3.61 -6.47 -4.27
CA ILE A 79 -4.92 -5.78 -4.19
C ILE A 79 -5.76 -6.14 -5.41
N LEU A 80 -5.20 -6.04 -6.63
CA LEU A 80 -5.88 -6.39 -7.88
C LEU A 80 -6.24 -7.87 -7.99
N CYS A 81 -5.45 -8.76 -7.36
CA CYS A 81 -5.67 -10.20 -7.37
C CYS A 81 -6.56 -10.71 -6.23
N SER A 82 -6.93 -9.85 -5.30
CA SER A 82 -7.79 -10.22 -4.17
C SER A 82 -9.18 -10.65 -4.63
N PRO A 83 -9.74 -11.72 -4.06
CA PRO A 83 -11.05 -12.26 -4.47
C PRO A 83 -12.20 -11.26 -4.44
N SER A 84 -12.18 -10.33 -3.49
CA SER A 84 -13.26 -9.36 -3.27
C SER A 84 -13.11 -8.06 -4.04
N ILE A 85 -12.03 -7.85 -4.79
CA ILE A 85 -11.74 -6.57 -5.44
C ILE A 85 -12.85 -6.09 -6.40
N GLU A 86 -13.49 -7.02 -7.10
CA GLU A 86 -14.58 -6.72 -8.04
C GLU A 86 -15.86 -6.19 -7.38
N LYS A 87 -15.98 -6.33 -6.05
CA LYS A 87 -17.12 -5.84 -5.26
C LYS A 87 -16.88 -4.46 -4.66
N VAL A 88 -15.65 -3.97 -4.72
CA VAL A 88 -15.28 -2.64 -4.25
C VAL A 88 -15.76 -1.61 -5.26
N ASP A 89 -16.52 -0.63 -4.83
CA ASP A 89 -17.09 0.44 -5.68
C ASP A 89 -15.98 1.25 -6.39
N ALA A 90 -14.96 1.65 -5.65
CA ALA A 90 -13.76 2.29 -6.19
C ALA A 90 -12.58 2.14 -5.21
N PHE A 91 -11.39 1.84 -5.75
CA PHE A 91 -10.17 1.86 -4.98
C PHE A 91 -9.05 2.60 -5.71
N HIS A 92 -8.14 3.15 -4.93
CA HIS A 92 -6.92 3.79 -5.42
C HIS A 92 -5.74 3.37 -4.56
N ALA A 93 -4.56 3.31 -5.16
CA ALA A 93 -3.35 3.01 -4.42
C ALA A 93 -2.24 4.02 -4.75
N CYS A 94 -1.45 4.40 -3.76
CA CYS A 94 -0.21 5.12 -3.96
C CYS A 94 0.96 4.39 -3.31
N LEU A 95 2.13 4.51 -3.93
CA LEU A 95 3.41 4.06 -3.41
C LEU A 95 4.11 5.26 -2.77
N LEU A 96 4.39 5.19 -1.48
CA LEU A 96 5.35 6.08 -0.85
C LEU A 96 6.75 5.54 -1.13
N ASP A 97 7.62 6.41 -1.64
CA ASP A 97 9.02 6.06 -1.87
C ASP A 97 9.95 7.14 -1.29
N CYS A 98 11.20 6.79 -1.08
CA CYS A 98 12.27 7.73 -0.74
C CYS A 98 13.57 7.21 -1.31
N ASP A 99 14.57 8.08 -1.46
CA ASP A 99 15.92 7.67 -1.82
C ASP A 99 16.51 6.71 -0.78
N ASP A 100 17.44 5.88 -1.23
CA ASP A 100 17.96 4.80 -0.39
C ASP A 100 18.85 5.29 0.76
N VAL A 101 19.50 6.47 0.63
CA VAL A 101 20.30 7.06 1.70
C VAL A 101 19.37 7.54 2.82
N THR A 102 18.36 8.32 2.49
CA THR A 102 17.32 8.77 3.44
C THR A 102 16.64 7.57 4.12
N ARG A 103 16.34 6.51 3.37
CA ARG A 103 15.76 5.27 3.91
C ARG A 103 16.67 4.63 4.96
N VAL A 104 17.94 4.48 4.65
CA VAL A 104 18.95 3.91 5.56
C VAL A 104 19.04 4.74 6.83
N ASP A 105 19.09 6.06 6.72
CA ASP A 105 19.21 6.96 7.86
C ASP A 105 17.96 6.91 8.76
N ARG A 106 16.78 6.93 8.15
CA ARG A 106 15.50 6.77 8.89
C ARG A 106 15.43 5.42 9.62
N LEU A 107 15.87 4.33 8.99
CA LEU A 107 15.89 3.00 9.61
C LEU A 107 16.93 2.88 10.71
N ARG A 108 18.11 3.52 10.58
CA ARG A 108 19.11 3.59 11.65
C ARG A 108 18.60 4.36 12.86
N ALA A 109 17.84 5.42 12.65
CA ALA A 109 17.22 6.19 13.74
C ALA A 109 16.14 5.42 14.50
N ARG A 110 15.55 4.38 13.90
CA ARG A 110 14.60 3.49 14.59
C ARG A 110 15.35 2.52 15.50
N ARG A 111 14.77 2.26 16.69
CA ARG A 111 15.35 1.30 17.66
C ARG A 111 14.83 -0.13 17.50
N THR A 112 13.98 -0.40 16.50
CA THR A 112 13.31 -1.70 16.35
C THR A 112 14.07 -2.67 15.46
N TYR A 113 14.46 -2.24 14.28
CA TYR A 113 15.31 -3.01 13.34
C TYR A 113 16.06 -2.05 12.43
N GLY A 114 17.29 -2.42 12.09
CA GLY A 114 18.16 -1.60 11.23
C GLY A 114 17.94 -1.83 9.74
N PRO A 115 18.58 -1.01 8.89
CA PRO A 115 18.60 -1.23 7.45
C PRO A 115 19.37 -2.50 7.09
N ASN A 116 18.93 -3.19 6.05
CA ASN A 116 19.61 -4.32 5.44
C ASN A 116 19.41 -4.33 3.92
N MET A 117 20.16 -5.15 3.21
CA MET A 117 20.08 -5.24 1.74
C MET A 117 18.70 -5.68 1.26
N GLN A 118 18.02 -6.56 1.99
CA GLN A 118 16.69 -7.04 1.62
C GLN A 118 15.67 -5.89 1.56
N ILE A 119 15.72 -4.95 2.51
CA ILE A 119 14.84 -3.77 2.51
C ILE A 119 15.10 -2.87 1.30
N LEU A 120 16.37 -2.69 0.91
CA LEU A 120 16.72 -1.90 -0.28
C LEU A 120 16.28 -2.59 -1.57
N CYS A 121 16.53 -3.89 -1.70
CA CYS A 121 16.03 -4.68 -2.84
C CYS A 121 14.51 -4.65 -2.92
N TRP A 122 13.81 -4.74 -1.79
CA TRP A 122 12.37 -4.64 -1.71
C TRP A 122 11.85 -3.28 -2.19
N ALA A 123 12.49 -2.19 -1.77
CA ALA A 123 12.15 -0.84 -2.23
C ALA A 123 12.35 -0.69 -3.74
N ALA A 124 13.46 -1.20 -4.27
CA ALA A 124 13.72 -1.21 -5.71
C ALA A 124 12.66 -2.02 -6.47
N PHE A 125 12.29 -3.20 -5.96
CA PHE A 125 11.22 -4.02 -6.53
C PHE A 125 9.91 -3.24 -6.59
N LEU A 126 9.47 -2.61 -5.49
CA LEU A 126 8.20 -1.87 -5.45
C LEU A 126 8.17 -0.69 -6.44
N ARG A 127 9.31 0.01 -6.66
CA ARG A 127 9.41 1.07 -7.68
C ARG A 127 9.17 0.54 -9.08
N VAL A 128 9.78 -0.60 -9.41
CA VAL A 128 9.58 -1.23 -10.74
C VAL A 128 8.16 -1.76 -10.85
N HIS A 129 7.66 -2.44 -9.82
CA HIS A 129 6.30 -2.97 -9.76
C HIS A 129 5.23 -1.89 -9.98
N ALA A 130 5.45 -0.68 -9.48
CA ALA A 130 4.51 0.43 -9.68
C ALA A 130 4.31 0.82 -11.15
N VAL A 131 5.28 0.53 -12.02
CA VAL A 131 5.26 0.92 -13.45
C VAL A 131 5.29 -0.27 -14.41
N ASP A 132 5.73 -1.43 -13.95
CA ASP A 132 5.86 -2.64 -14.77
C ASP A 132 5.42 -3.89 -14.01
N PRO A 133 4.17 -4.34 -14.21
CA PRO A 133 3.65 -5.54 -13.57
C PRO A 133 4.30 -6.83 -14.08
N SER A 134 4.92 -6.81 -15.25
CA SER A 134 5.49 -8.00 -15.88
C SER A 134 6.89 -8.34 -15.38
N TRP A 135 7.54 -7.42 -14.66
CA TRP A 135 8.89 -7.64 -14.15
C TRP A 135 8.89 -8.44 -12.85
N CYS A 136 9.50 -9.62 -12.87
CA CYS A 136 9.71 -10.51 -11.72
C CYS A 136 8.45 -10.73 -10.84
N PRO A 137 7.26 -11.06 -11.41
CA PRO A 137 6.04 -11.26 -10.62
C PRO A 137 6.16 -12.42 -9.63
N GLU A 138 7.06 -13.38 -9.87
CA GLU A 138 7.35 -14.52 -9.01
C GLU A 138 7.90 -14.13 -7.63
N VAL A 139 8.39 -12.92 -7.46
CA VAL A 139 8.80 -12.38 -6.15
C VAL A 139 7.59 -12.28 -5.19
N ILE A 140 6.40 -12.09 -5.73
CA ILE A 140 5.15 -11.94 -4.97
C ILE A 140 4.24 -13.14 -5.14
N GLN A 141 4.12 -13.66 -6.38
CA GLN A 141 3.27 -14.79 -6.68
C GLN A 141 3.93 -16.07 -6.15
N THR A 142 3.35 -16.61 -5.10
CA THR A 142 3.84 -17.87 -4.50
C THR A 142 3.28 -19.07 -5.24
N SER A 143 4.04 -20.18 -5.28
CA SER A 143 3.58 -21.49 -5.76
C SER A 143 2.70 -22.23 -4.76
N GLU A 144 2.68 -21.80 -3.51
CA GLU A 144 1.85 -22.35 -2.45
C GLU A 144 0.36 -22.01 -2.69
N PRO A 145 -0.57 -22.82 -2.12
CA PRO A 145 -1.97 -22.48 -2.20
C PRO A 145 -2.22 -21.06 -1.71
N SER A 146 -2.69 -20.19 -2.59
CA SER A 146 -2.98 -18.78 -2.32
C SER A 146 -4.44 -18.49 -2.64
N ILE A 147 -5.05 -17.60 -1.87
CA ILE A 147 -6.40 -17.09 -2.15
C ILE A 147 -6.44 -16.15 -3.36
N MET A 148 -5.28 -15.67 -3.81
CA MET A 148 -5.16 -14.65 -4.84
C MET A 148 -5.52 -15.16 -6.25
N ARG A 149 -6.20 -14.35 -7.02
CA ARG A 149 -6.56 -14.61 -8.42
C ARG A 149 -5.45 -14.12 -9.36
N TRP A 150 -4.29 -14.77 -9.34
CA TRP A 150 -3.07 -14.33 -10.04
C TRP A 150 -3.25 -14.05 -11.54
N LYS A 151 -4.25 -14.67 -12.19
CA LYS A 151 -4.57 -14.39 -13.61
C LYS A 151 -4.91 -12.92 -13.87
N GLN A 152 -5.41 -12.19 -12.90
CA GLN A 152 -5.71 -10.75 -13.03
C GLN A 152 -4.43 -9.93 -13.13
N TRP A 153 -3.32 -10.41 -12.60
CA TRP A 153 -2.02 -9.78 -12.71
C TRP A 153 -1.20 -10.29 -13.91
N THR A 154 -1.11 -11.61 -14.12
CA THR A 154 -0.25 -12.22 -15.16
C THR A 154 -0.57 -11.77 -16.59
N GLN A 155 -1.76 -11.20 -16.80
CA GLN A 155 -2.17 -10.63 -18.09
C GLN A 155 -1.74 -9.16 -18.27
N ARG A 156 -1.19 -8.52 -17.24
CA ARG A 156 -0.84 -7.10 -17.24
C ARG A 156 0.56 -6.88 -17.77
N GLN A 157 0.73 -5.76 -18.47
CA GLN A 157 2.00 -5.33 -19.05
C GLN A 157 2.28 -3.88 -18.71
N ARG A 158 3.50 -3.46 -18.87
CA ARG A 158 3.91 -2.07 -18.70
C ARG A 158 3.05 -1.15 -19.57
N GLY A 159 2.50 -0.10 -18.95
CA GLY A 159 1.60 0.85 -19.62
C GLY A 159 0.13 0.46 -19.64
N ASP A 160 -0.25 -0.68 -19.03
CA ASP A 160 -1.66 -1.05 -18.85
C ASP A 160 -2.40 0.02 -18.03
N ALA A 161 -3.56 0.46 -18.54
CA ALA A 161 -4.37 1.51 -17.92
C ALA A 161 -4.89 1.14 -16.52
N VAL A 162 -5.06 -0.15 -16.26
CA VAL A 162 -5.48 -0.66 -14.93
C VAL A 162 -4.32 -0.61 -13.95
N TRP A 163 -3.07 -0.72 -14.44
CA TRP A 163 -1.88 -0.69 -13.61
C TRP A 163 -1.39 0.74 -13.40
N ARG A 164 -2.17 1.51 -12.62
CA ARG A 164 -1.84 2.91 -12.30
C ARG A 164 -1.74 3.09 -10.80
N GLN A 165 -0.52 3.18 -10.33
CA GLN A 165 -0.20 3.52 -8.96
C GLN A 165 0.48 4.90 -8.94
N GLU A 166 -0.04 5.82 -8.13
CA GLU A 166 0.63 7.11 -7.88
C GLU A 166 1.89 6.86 -7.04
N VAL A 167 2.94 7.64 -7.29
CA VAL A 167 4.19 7.58 -6.49
C VAL A 167 4.40 8.92 -5.81
N ILE A 168 4.51 8.91 -4.48
CA ILE A 168 4.78 10.09 -3.67
C ILE A 168 6.19 9.96 -3.10
N GLU A 169 7.08 10.86 -3.53
CA GLU A 169 8.46 10.93 -3.04
C GLU A 169 8.51 11.61 -1.67
N THR A 170 9.10 10.93 -0.68
CA THR A 170 9.05 11.35 0.72
C THR A 170 10.39 11.81 1.31
N SER A 171 11.48 11.76 0.55
CA SER A 171 12.84 12.00 1.06
C SER A 171 13.00 13.34 1.76
N ARG A 172 12.35 14.37 1.22
CA ARG A 172 12.50 15.76 1.69
C ARG A 172 11.29 16.28 2.45
N LEU A 173 10.28 15.43 2.68
CA LEU A 173 9.05 15.84 3.34
C LEU A 173 9.13 15.58 4.85
N THR A 174 8.64 16.53 5.62
CA THR A 174 8.23 16.31 7.01
C THR A 174 6.98 15.42 7.05
N LEU A 175 6.61 14.89 8.20
CA LEU A 175 5.41 14.06 8.33
C LEU A 175 4.12 14.84 8.04
N GLU A 176 4.07 16.14 8.37
CA GLU A 176 2.92 17.01 8.07
C GLU A 176 2.82 17.30 6.56
N GLU A 177 3.93 17.57 5.90
CA GLU A 177 3.97 17.76 4.44
C GLU A 177 3.60 16.46 3.70
N LEU A 178 4.11 15.30 4.15
CA LEU A 178 3.74 14.02 3.60
C LEU A 178 2.24 13.76 3.72
N ALA A 179 1.67 14.00 4.90
CA ALA A 179 0.22 13.89 5.11
C ALA A 179 -0.55 14.84 4.19
N GLY A 180 -0.03 16.06 3.95
CA GLY A 180 -0.59 17.04 3.01
C GLY A 180 -0.60 16.54 1.56
N GLU A 181 0.50 15.97 1.07
CA GLU A 181 0.58 15.42 -0.29
C GLU A 181 -0.36 14.21 -0.46
N ILE A 182 -0.43 13.32 0.55
CA ILE A 182 -1.39 12.22 0.54
C ILE A 182 -2.83 12.75 0.53
N ALA A 183 -3.16 13.72 1.38
CA ALA A 183 -4.50 14.29 1.45
C ALA A 183 -4.90 14.99 0.13
N LYS A 184 -3.97 15.68 -0.51
CA LYS A 184 -4.16 16.29 -1.83
C LYS A 184 -4.47 15.23 -2.90
N TRP A 185 -3.68 14.15 -2.92
CA TRP A 185 -3.91 13.02 -3.83
C TRP A 185 -5.29 12.39 -3.60
N VAL A 186 -5.66 12.09 -2.36
CA VAL A 186 -6.96 11.51 -1.99
C VAL A 186 -8.11 12.40 -2.46
N ARG A 187 -8.06 13.71 -2.17
CA ARG A 187 -9.11 14.66 -2.59
C ARG A 187 -9.25 14.75 -4.10
N ALA A 188 -8.14 14.69 -4.84
CA ALA A 188 -8.16 14.70 -6.30
C ALA A 188 -8.88 13.47 -6.89
N LYS A 189 -8.84 12.31 -6.20
CA LYS A 189 -9.54 11.08 -6.64
C LYS A 189 -11.04 11.09 -6.31
N ILE A 190 -11.48 11.92 -5.37
CA ILE A 190 -12.90 12.03 -5.00
C ILE A 190 -13.62 13.07 -5.85
N GLY A 191 -12.90 14.14 -6.23
CA GLY A 191 -13.49 15.25 -6.99
C GLY A 191 -13.46 15.08 -8.51
N GLY A 192 -12.91 14.00 -9.04
CA GLY A 192 -12.84 13.66 -10.47
C GLY A 192 -13.73 12.48 -10.78
#